data_3030c20e5f06d97ae7593bbd7ba3c83d
#
_entry.id   3030c20e5f06d97ae7593bbd7ba3c83d
#
_cell.length_a   1.000
_cell.length_b   1.000
_cell.length_c   1.000
_cell.angle_alpha   90.00
_cell.angle_beta   90.00
_cell.angle_gamma   90.00
#
_symmetry.space_group_name_H-M   'P 1'
#
loop_
_entity.id
_entity.type
_entity.pdbx_description
1 polymer ?
#
loop_
_entity_poly.entity_id
_entity_poly.type
_entity_poly.pdbx_seq_one_letter_code
_entity_poly.pdbx_strand_id
1 'polypeptide(L)'
;MPVNASNNQLDLLAQEFNLISVDEKYYQLNDIVGEKGTVIAFICNHCPYVIKIIERLVFEAEQLEKIGVSTVAIMSNDVISYPADSFENMKLFAKKYNFSFPYLFDENQNIAKLYNAVCTPDIFGFNKDKILKYRGRLDSGISNNNKNIKRELFYAMELITKKNNGPDKQFNSFGCSIKWISND
;
A
#
# COMPACT_ATOMS: atom_id res chain seq x y z
N MET A 1 12.04 3.53 -14.12
CA MET A 1 11.34 2.68 -15.11
C MET A 1 10.20 1.95 -14.41
N PRO A 2 9.10 1.60 -15.09
CA PRO A 2 8.04 0.78 -14.49
C PRO A 2 8.56 -0.63 -14.18
N VAL A 3 8.09 -1.19 -13.06
CA VAL A 3 8.48 -2.52 -12.57
C VAL A 3 7.20 -3.30 -12.22
N ASN A 4 7.23 -4.61 -12.42
CA ASN A 4 6.19 -5.53 -11.96
C ASN A 4 6.65 -6.21 -10.66
N ALA A 5 5.81 -6.21 -9.64
CA ALA A 5 6.01 -7.04 -8.46
C ALA A 5 5.61 -8.50 -8.76
N SER A 6 6.31 -9.48 -8.18
CA SER A 6 5.91 -10.89 -8.31
C SER A 6 5.00 -11.29 -7.14
N ASN A 7 3.98 -12.13 -7.41
CA ASN A 7 3.05 -12.62 -6.40
C ASN A 7 3.55 -13.88 -5.66
N ASN A 8 4.85 -14.21 -5.76
CA ASN A 8 5.40 -15.49 -5.27
C ASN A 8 5.60 -15.56 -3.75
N GLN A 9 5.03 -14.64 -2.97
CA GLN A 9 5.28 -14.52 -1.53
C GLN A 9 4.01 -14.55 -0.67
N LEU A 10 2.95 -15.20 -1.15
CA LEU A 10 1.75 -15.44 -0.33
C LEU A 10 2.10 -16.31 0.89
N ASP A 11 1.28 -16.22 1.92
CA ASP A 11 1.40 -16.93 3.20
C ASP A 11 2.55 -16.47 4.13
N LEU A 12 3.19 -15.34 3.84
CA LEU A 12 4.14 -14.71 4.75
C LEU A 12 3.43 -13.88 5.83
N LEU A 13 4.01 -13.85 7.04
CA LEU A 13 3.55 -12.95 8.10
C LEU A 13 3.91 -11.50 7.78
N ALA A 14 3.00 -10.59 8.16
CA ALA A 14 3.30 -9.16 8.16
C ALA A 14 4.50 -8.88 9.06
N GLN A 15 5.41 -8.04 8.58
CA GLN A 15 6.61 -7.65 9.30
C GLN A 15 6.32 -6.49 10.24
N GLU A 16 6.89 -6.55 11.43
CA GLU A 16 6.74 -5.49 12.43
C GLU A 16 7.47 -4.21 11.99
N PHE A 17 6.90 -3.08 12.35
CA PHE A 17 7.49 -1.76 12.13
C PHE A 17 7.13 -0.81 13.27
N ASN A 18 7.86 0.30 13.35
CA ASN A 18 7.53 1.45 14.18
C ASN A 18 7.94 2.70 13.39
N LEU A 19 6.98 3.31 12.71
CA LEU A 19 7.20 4.40 11.77
C LEU A 19 6.41 5.64 12.14
N ILE A 20 7.00 6.81 11.85
CA ILE A 20 6.31 8.10 12.00
C ILE A 20 5.29 8.28 10.87
N SER A 21 4.10 8.77 11.22
CA SER A 21 3.04 9.13 10.28
C SER A 21 3.00 10.65 10.05
N VAL A 22 2.35 11.07 8.98
CA VAL A 22 2.12 12.49 8.63
C VAL A 22 1.36 13.29 9.70
N ASP A 23 0.68 12.63 10.63
CA ASP A 23 0.06 13.24 11.82
C ASP A 23 1.03 13.38 13.00
N GLU A 24 2.34 13.12 12.76
CA GLU A 24 3.43 13.21 13.73
C GLU A 24 3.39 12.21 14.89
N LYS A 25 2.57 11.15 14.75
CA LYS A 25 2.52 10.02 15.67
C LYS A 25 3.31 8.83 15.12
N TYR A 26 3.83 8.01 16.03
CA TYR A 26 4.42 6.72 15.67
C TYR A 26 3.36 5.63 15.69
N TYR A 27 3.38 4.77 14.68
CA TYR A 27 2.51 3.62 14.57
C TYR A 27 3.32 2.34 14.44
N GLN A 28 2.97 1.36 15.26
CA GLN A 28 3.42 -0.01 15.12
C GLN A 28 2.41 -0.82 14.33
N LEU A 29 2.80 -1.98 13.80
CA LEU A 29 1.89 -2.86 13.08
C LEU A 29 0.61 -3.16 13.90
N ASN A 30 0.77 -3.45 15.20
CA ASN A 30 -0.35 -3.78 16.08
C ASN A 30 -1.34 -2.61 16.30
N ASP A 31 -0.92 -1.36 16.13
CA ASP A 31 -1.81 -0.18 16.22
C ASP A 31 -2.72 -0.07 14.99
N ILE A 32 -2.37 -0.77 13.91
CA ILE A 32 -3.00 -0.63 12.59
C ILE A 32 -3.81 -1.86 12.21
N VAL A 33 -3.52 -3.02 12.79
CA VAL A 33 -4.20 -4.28 12.43
C VAL A 33 -5.71 -4.14 12.60
N GLY A 34 -6.45 -4.36 11.50
CA GLY A 34 -7.91 -4.38 11.50
C GLY A 34 -8.46 -5.72 12.02
N GLU A 35 -9.68 -5.67 12.54
CA GLU A 35 -10.36 -6.84 13.13
C GLU A 35 -10.40 -8.06 12.20
N LYS A 36 -10.59 -7.82 10.89
CA LYS A 36 -10.75 -8.88 9.89
C LYS A 36 -9.66 -8.93 8.84
N GLY A 37 -8.77 -7.96 8.84
CA GLY A 37 -7.63 -7.90 7.92
C GLY A 37 -7.02 -6.52 7.83
N THR A 38 -5.91 -6.43 7.10
CA THR A 38 -5.14 -5.18 6.97
C THR A 38 -4.60 -5.04 5.55
N VAL A 39 -4.68 -3.85 5.00
CA VAL A 39 -4.03 -3.47 3.75
C VAL A 39 -2.84 -2.59 4.04
N ILE A 40 -1.67 -2.95 3.50
CA ILE A 40 -0.46 -2.13 3.52
C ILE A 40 -0.15 -1.76 2.06
N ALA A 41 -0.11 -0.45 1.77
CA ALA A 41 0.15 0.06 0.44
C ALA A 41 1.45 0.87 0.40
N PHE A 42 2.46 0.39 -0.32
CA PHE A 42 3.65 1.20 -0.62
C PHE A 42 3.33 2.18 -1.73
N ILE A 43 3.35 3.47 -1.40
CA ILE A 43 3.05 4.57 -2.33
C ILE A 43 4.08 5.69 -2.19
N CYS A 44 4.09 6.62 -3.14
CA CYS A 44 4.85 7.86 -3.03
C CYS A 44 4.08 9.02 -3.67
N ASN A 45 4.53 10.26 -3.45
CA ASN A 45 3.74 11.43 -3.82
C ASN A 45 3.84 11.78 -5.33
N HIS A 46 5.00 11.50 -5.95
CA HIS A 46 5.28 11.95 -7.32
C HIS A 46 5.03 10.87 -8.40
N CYS A 47 4.77 9.62 -8.01
CA CYS A 47 4.57 8.54 -8.98
C CYS A 47 3.27 8.73 -9.77
N PRO A 48 3.32 8.82 -11.12
CA PRO A 48 2.10 9.01 -11.92
C PRO A 48 1.11 7.85 -11.78
N TYR A 49 1.58 6.64 -11.50
CA TYR A 49 0.71 5.49 -11.25
C TYR A 49 -0.01 5.61 -9.90
N VAL A 50 0.64 6.15 -8.87
CA VAL A 50 -0.01 6.46 -7.59
C VAL A 50 -1.03 7.58 -7.78
N ILE A 51 -0.65 8.68 -8.42
CA ILE A 51 -1.55 9.82 -8.69
C ILE A 51 -2.80 9.37 -9.46
N LYS A 52 -2.66 8.44 -10.39
CA LYS A 52 -3.79 7.89 -11.18
C LYS A 52 -4.80 7.11 -10.34
N ILE A 53 -4.38 6.51 -9.23
CA ILE A 53 -5.24 5.63 -8.41
C ILE A 53 -5.60 6.19 -7.04
N ILE A 54 -4.95 7.27 -6.58
CA ILE A 54 -4.99 7.67 -5.16
C ILE A 54 -6.39 7.98 -4.65
N GLU A 55 -7.22 8.66 -5.44
CA GLU A 55 -8.61 8.95 -5.05
C GLU A 55 -9.42 7.66 -4.89
N ARG A 56 -9.16 6.66 -5.76
CA ARG A 56 -9.80 5.35 -5.65
C ARG A 56 -9.25 4.55 -4.47
N LEU A 57 -7.95 4.66 -4.17
CA LEU A 57 -7.37 4.01 -2.98
C LEU A 57 -8.00 4.56 -1.70
N VAL A 58 -8.17 5.87 -1.58
CA VAL A 58 -8.85 6.50 -0.44
C VAL A 58 -10.28 6.00 -0.33
N PHE A 59 -11.03 6.02 -1.44
CA PHE A 59 -12.39 5.47 -1.46
C PHE A 59 -12.44 3.99 -1.04
N GLU A 60 -11.52 3.16 -1.56
CA GLU A 60 -11.47 1.74 -1.20
C GLU A 60 -11.12 1.52 0.27
N ALA A 61 -10.22 2.33 0.84
CA ALA A 61 -9.88 2.26 2.26
C ALA A 61 -11.11 2.52 3.15
N GLU A 62 -11.93 3.51 2.82
CA GLU A 62 -13.18 3.79 3.53
C GLU A 62 -14.21 2.63 3.41
N GLN A 63 -14.27 1.97 2.25
CA GLN A 63 -15.16 0.82 2.07
C GLN A 63 -14.65 -0.42 2.82
N LEU A 64 -13.32 -0.62 2.84
CA LEU A 64 -12.66 -1.71 3.54
C LEU A 64 -12.84 -1.58 5.07
N GLU A 65 -12.74 -0.37 5.61
CA GLU A 65 -12.99 -0.10 7.03
C GLU A 65 -14.38 -0.58 7.47
N LYS A 66 -15.41 -0.36 6.65
CA LYS A 66 -16.79 -0.80 6.92
C LYS A 66 -16.94 -2.31 7.06
N ILE A 67 -16.00 -3.08 6.53
CA ILE A 67 -15.97 -4.55 6.63
C ILE A 67 -14.92 -5.08 7.61
N GLY A 68 -14.32 -4.19 8.42
CA GLY A 68 -13.34 -4.53 9.46
C GLY A 68 -11.90 -4.69 8.94
N VAL A 69 -11.58 -4.15 7.78
CA VAL A 69 -10.25 -4.15 7.19
C VAL A 69 -9.64 -2.75 7.30
N SER A 70 -8.53 -2.64 8.00
CA SER A 70 -7.77 -1.39 8.10
C SER A 70 -6.89 -1.16 6.87
N THR A 71 -6.49 0.07 6.65
CA THR A 71 -5.54 0.45 5.60
C THR A 71 -4.44 1.32 6.17
N VAL A 72 -3.21 1.15 5.69
CA VAL A 72 -2.06 2.02 5.96
C VAL A 72 -1.26 2.19 4.68
N ALA A 73 -0.73 3.38 4.45
CA ALA A 73 0.22 3.64 3.38
C ALA A 73 1.63 3.84 3.94
N ILE A 74 2.64 3.39 3.20
CA ILE A 74 4.06 3.55 3.57
C ILE A 74 4.81 4.17 2.38
N MET A 75 5.57 5.23 2.65
CA MET A 75 6.47 5.87 1.69
C MET A 75 7.92 5.51 2.05
N SER A 76 8.66 4.98 1.07
CA SER A 76 10.01 4.46 1.27
C SER A 76 11.00 4.95 0.21
N ASN A 77 10.71 6.05 -0.50
CA ASN A 77 11.67 6.60 -1.47
C ASN A 77 12.76 7.43 -0.78
N ASP A 78 13.94 7.46 -1.40
CA ASP A 78 15.01 8.38 -1.06
C ASP A 78 14.55 9.84 -1.26
N VAL A 79 14.34 10.54 -0.17
CA VAL A 79 13.83 11.92 -0.17
C VAL A 79 14.91 12.97 -0.45
N ILE A 80 16.19 12.60 -0.37
CA ILE A 80 17.31 13.47 -0.71
C ILE A 80 17.37 13.63 -2.22
N SER A 81 17.38 12.51 -2.94
CA SER A 81 17.39 12.51 -4.40
C SER A 81 16.02 12.82 -5.01
N TYR A 82 14.94 12.59 -4.27
CA TYR A 82 13.55 12.80 -4.70
C TYR A 82 12.75 13.65 -3.69
N PRO A 83 13.07 14.95 -3.53
CA PRO A 83 12.46 15.82 -2.50
C PRO A 83 10.95 16.00 -2.64
N ALA A 84 10.36 15.66 -3.79
CA ALA A 84 8.90 15.59 -3.96
C ALA A 84 8.22 14.59 -3.01
N ASP A 85 8.98 13.62 -2.48
CA ASP A 85 8.51 12.64 -1.50
C ASP A 85 8.92 12.96 -0.05
N SER A 86 9.44 14.16 0.22
CA SER A 86 9.78 14.60 1.58
C SER A 86 8.60 14.47 2.54
N PHE A 87 8.90 14.35 3.83
CA PHE A 87 7.89 14.22 4.87
C PHE A 87 6.86 15.35 4.85
N GLU A 88 7.30 16.59 4.60
CA GLU A 88 6.39 17.73 4.44
C GLU A 88 5.49 17.59 3.21
N ASN A 89 6.03 17.09 2.09
CA ASN A 89 5.23 16.83 0.91
C ASN A 89 4.27 15.65 1.10
N MET A 90 4.61 14.65 1.94
CA MET A 90 3.68 13.60 2.35
C MET A 90 2.48 14.18 3.10
N LYS A 91 2.69 15.12 4.03
CA LYS A 91 1.60 15.83 4.74
C LYS A 91 0.67 16.56 3.77
N LEU A 92 1.26 17.29 2.81
CA LEU A 92 0.50 18.00 1.78
C LEU A 92 -0.28 17.04 0.88
N PHE A 93 0.31 15.92 0.49
CA PHE A 93 -0.31 14.90 -0.33
C PHE A 93 -1.49 14.24 0.39
N ALA A 94 -1.29 13.81 1.63
CA ALA A 94 -2.35 13.22 2.45
C ALA A 94 -3.52 14.21 2.67
N LYS A 95 -3.22 15.48 2.93
CA LYS A 95 -4.23 16.54 3.06
C LYS A 95 -4.98 16.78 1.76
N LYS A 96 -4.26 16.86 0.63
CA LYS A 96 -4.85 17.10 -0.70
C LYS A 96 -5.87 16.04 -1.09
N TYR A 97 -5.59 14.77 -0.78
CA TYR A 97 -6.42 13.64 -1.16
C TYR A 97 -7.30 13.13 0.00
N ASN A 98 -7.36 13.86 1.13
CA ASN A 98 -8.19 13.53 2.30
C ASN A 98 -7.96 12.09 2.81
N PHE A 99 -6.71 11.72 3.08
CA PHE A 99 -6.41 10.37 3.58
C PHE A 99 -7.17 10.09 4.88
N SER A 100 -7.93 9.01 4.89
CA SER A 100 -8.65 8.48 6.06
C SER A 100 -7.82 7.45 6.85
N PHE A 101 -6.58 7.20 6.43
CA PHE A 101 -5.66 6.20 6.98
C PHE A 101 -4.27 6.79 7.23
N PRO A 102 -3.46 6.19 8.12
CA PRO A 102 -2.08 6.62 8.37
C PRO A 102 -1.20 6.55 7.12
N TYR A 103 -0.35 7.56 6.93
CA TYR A 103 0.66 7.59 5.89
C TYR A 103 2.03 7.69 6.52
N LEU A 104 2.76 6.58 6.53
CA LEU A 104 3.97 6.35 7.31
C LEU A 104 5.22 6.60 6.47
N PHE A 105 6.27 7.10 7.12
CA PHE A 105 7.57 7.35 6.50
C PHE A 105 8.59 6.29 6.91
N ASP A 106 9.02 5.47 5.96
CA ASP A 106 10.09 4.48 6.08
C ASP A 106 11.41 5.09 5.57
N GLU A 107 11.96 6.02 6.37
CA GLU A 107 13.11 6.85 6.02
C GLU A 107 14.35 6.03 5.61
N ASN A 108 14.60 4.95 6.31
CA ASN A 108 15.77 4.08 6.08
C ASN A 108 15.48 2.93 5.10
N GLN A 109 14.28 2.84 4.56
CA GLN A 109 13.83 1.84 3.58
C GLN A 109 13.87 0.39 4.06
N ASN A 110 14.00 0.18 5.38
CA ASN A 110 14.10 -1.16 5.93
C ASN A 110 12.78 -1.93 5.80
N ILE A 111 11.65 -1.23 5.97
CA ILE A 111 10.34 -1.87 5.90
C ILE A 111 10.01 -2.27 4.47
N ALA A 112 10.26 -1.40 3.48
CA ALA A 112 10.10 -1.78 2.08
C ALA A 112 10.93 -3.00 1.69
N LYS A 113 12.17 -3.10 2.20
CA LYS A 113 13.06 -4.26 1.98
C LYS A 113 12.51 -5.53 2.64
N LEU A 114 12.04 -5.46 3.90
CA LEU A 114 11.45 -6.59 4.62
C LEU A 114 10.18 -7.13 3.93
N TYR A 115 9.35 -6.24 3.38
CA TYR A 115 8.17 -6.61 2.61
C TYR A 115 8.49 -7.02 1.17
N ASN A 116 9.75 -6.91 0.72
CA ASN A 116 10.14 -7.07 -0.68
C ASN A 116 9.28 -6.19 -1.62
N ALA A 117 8.91 -5.00 -1.18
CA ALA A 117 8.23 -4.03 -2.02
C ALA A 117 9.21 -3.53 -3.09
N VAL A 118 8.76 -3.45 -4.35
CA VAL A 118 9.66 -3.13 -5.48
C VAL A 118 9.19 -1.92 -6.29
N CYS A 119 7.92 -1.55 -6.17
CA CYS A 119 7.33 -0.45 -6.93
C CYS A 119 6.31 0.33 -6.09
N THR A 120 5.87 1.46 -6.63
CA THR A 120 4.74 2.23 -6.13
C THR A 120 3.73 2.45 -7.26
N PRO A 121 2.44 2.10 -7.06
CA PRO A 121 1.88 1.43 -5.88
C PRO A 121 2.23 -0.06 -5.84
N ASP A 122 2.47 -0.62 -4.63
CA ASP A 122 2.55 -2.06 -4.38
C ASP A 122 1.68 -2.37 -3.15
N ILE A 123 0.66 -3.22 -3.31
CA ILE A 123 -0.40 -3.39 -2.31
C ILE A 123 -0.41 -4.81 -1.77
N PHE A 124 -0.42 -4.91 -0.44
CA PHE A 124 -0.39 -6.15 0.33
C PHE A 124 -1.65 -6.24 1.17
N GLY A 125 -2.39 -7.35 1.05
CA GLY A 125 -3.59 -7.64 1.82
C GLY A 125 -3.39 -8.83 2.76
N PHE A 126 -3.53 -8.56 4.05
CA PHE A 126 -3.35 -9.54 5.12
C PHE A 126 -4.71 -9.94 5.71
N ASN A 127 -4.82 -11.19 6.11
CA ASN A 127 -5.97 -11.66 6.88
C ASN A 127 -5.88 -11.23 8.36
N LYS A 128 -6.87 -11.60 9.18
CA LYS A 128 -6.89 -11.29 10.62
C LYS A 128 -5.71 -11.89 11.41
N ASP A 129 -5.08 -12.92 10.88
CA ASP A 129 -3.92 -13.58 11.49
C ASP A 129 -2.59 -12.99 11.01
N LYS A 130 -2.64 -11.81 10.35
CA LYS A 130 -1.50 -11.10 9.75
C LYS A 130 -0.76 -11.92 8.67
N ILE A 131 -1.43 -12.86 8.02
CA ILE A 131 -0.86 -13.67 6.94
C ILE A 131 -1.23 -13.04 5.59
N LEU A 132 -0.23 -12.83 4.72
CA LEU A 132 -0.40 -12.27 3.38
C LEU A 132 -1.25 -13.19 2.51
N LYS A 133 -2.39 -12.69 2.05
CA LYS A 133 -3.33 -13.43 1.20
C LYS A 133 -3.62 -12.72 -0.13
N TYR A 134 -3.20 -11.46 -0.26
CA TYR A 134 -3.28 -10.70 -1.49
C TYR A 134 -2.02 -9.88 -1.69
N ARG A 135 -1.44 -9.93 -2.90
CA ARG A 135 -0.44 -8.96 -3.35
C ARG A 135 -0.73 -8.59 -4.78
N GLY A 136 -1.01 -7.33 -5.03
CA GLY A 136 -1.38 -6.91 -6.37
C GLY A 136 -1.74 -5.44 -6.49
N ARG A 137 -2.35 -5.11 -7.63
CA ARG A 137 -2.79 -3.76 -7.94
C ARG A 137 -4.13 -3.44 -7.26
N LEU A 138 -4.43 -2.15 -7.14
CA LEU A 138 -5.71 -1.69 -6.58
C LEU A 138 -6.91 -2.20 -7.38
N ASP A 139 -6.83 -1.99 -8.70
CA ASP A 139 -7.93 -2.25 -9.62
C ASP A 139 -7.44 -2.37 -11.07
N SER A 140 -8.33 -2.69 -11.98
CA SER A 140 -8.01 -2.79 -13.41
C SER A 140 -7.81 -1.44 -14.10
N GLY A 141 -8.10 -0.31 -13.44
CA GLY A 141 -8.02 1.04 -14.00
C GLY A 141 -6.60 1.58 -14.17
N ILE A 142 -5.60 0.96 -13.53
CA ILE A 142 -4.20 1.35 -13.72
C ILE A 142 -3.72 1.06 -15.16
N SER A 143 -4.23 0.00 -15.75
CA SER A 143 -3.86 -0.48 -17.11
C SER A 143 -4.85 -0.05 -18.20
N ASN A 144 -6.09 0.30 -17.83
CA ASN A 144 -7.17 0.58 -18.77
C ASN A 144 -7.88 1.89 -18.45
N ASN A 145 -8.14 2.69 -19.50
CA ASN A 145 -8.98 3.89 -19.39
C ASN A 145 -10.50 3.58 -19.49
N ASN A 146 -10.91 2.33 -19.32
CA ASN A 146 -12.28 1.88 -19.47
C ASN A 146 -13.16 2.28 -18.26
N LYS A 147 -14.44 2.58 -18.56
CA LYS A 147 -15.45 2.95 -17.55
C LYS A 147 -15.80 1.82 -16.57
N ASN A 148 -15.49 0.56 -16.88
CA ASN A 148 -15.77 -0.61 -16.05
C ASN A 148 -14.53 -1.09 -15.31
N ILE A 149 -14.12 -0.35 -14.27
CA ILE A 149 -12.98 -0.70 -13.43
C ILE A 149 -13.40 -1.83 -12.47
N LYS A 150 -12.65 -2.94 -12.48
CA LYS A 150 -12.82 -4.04 -11.50
C LYS A 150 -12.08 -3.69 -10.23
N ARG A 151 -12.76 -3.68 -9.10
CA ARG A 151 -12.26 -3.39 -7.75
C ARG A 151 -11.53 -4.61 -7.17
N GLU A 152 -10.34 -4.93 -7.71
CA GLU A 152 -9.64 -6.19 -7.45
C GLU A 152 -9.22 -6.32 -5.99
N LEU A 153 -8.65 -5.25 -5.39
CA LEU A 153 -8.30 -5.23 -3.97
C LEU A 153 -9.53 -5.43 -3.08
N PHE A 154 -10.61 -4.66 -3.32
CA PHE A 154 -11.80 -4.74 -2.48
C PHE A 154 -12.38 -6.15 -2.44
N TYR A 155 -12.59 -6.75 -3.61
CA TYR A 155 -13.13 -8.11 -3.69
C TYR A 155 -12.18 -9.17 -3.13
N ALA A 156 -10.87 -8.99 -3.25
CA ALA A 156 -9.90 -9.85 -2.62
C ALA A 156 -10.01 -9.79 -1.08
N MET A 157 -10.03 -8.57 -0.52
CA MET A 157 -10.17 -8.39 0.94
C MET A 157 -11.53 -8.85 1.46
N GLU A 158 -12.62 -8.59 0.73
CA GLU A 158 -13.93 -9.13 1.08
C GLU A 158 -13.93 -10.66 1.13
N LEU A 159 -13.27 -11.32 0.19
CA LEU A 159 -13.10 -12.78 0.20
C LEU A 159 -12.27 -13.23 1.39
N ILE A 160 -11.16 -12.54 1.68
CA ILE A 160 -10.26 -12.83 2.80
C ILE A 160 -11.01 -12.71 4.13
N THR A 161 -11.84 -11.67 4.32
CA THR A 161 -12.62 -11.52 5.55
C THR A 161 -13.63 -12.66 5.76
N LYS A 162 -14.14 -13.26 4.69
CA LYS A 162 -15.13 -14.34 4.72
C LYS A 162 -14.53 -15.74 4.83
N LYS A 163 -13.39 -15.96 4.14
CA LYS A 163 -12.81 -17.30 3.95
C LYS A 163 -11.41 -17.47 4.55
N ASN A 164 -10.85 -16.41 5.11
CA ASN A 164 -9.45 -16.35 5.60
C ASN A 164 -8.40 -16.67 4.53
N ASN A 165 -8.77 -16.63 3.26
CA ASN A 165 -7.91 -16.90 2.11
C ASN A 165 -8.22 -15.96 0.94
N GLY A 166 -7.19 -15.66 0.12
CA GLY A 166 -7.30 -14.76 -1.04
C GLY A 166 -7.85 -15.44 -2.30
N PRO A 167 -8.07 -14.67 -3.38
CA PRO A 167 -8.49 -15.20 -4.67
C PRO A 167 -7.35 -16.00 -5.32
N ASP A 168 -7.69 -17.05 -6.08
CA ASP A 168 -6.73 -17.88 -6.81
C ASP A 168 -6.00 -17.05 -7.89
N LYS A 169 -6.71 -16.12 -8.52
CA LYS A 169 -6.13 -15.24 -9.54
C LYS A 169 -5.93 -13.83 -8.98
N GLN A 170 -4.67 -13.40 -8.97
CA GLN A 170 -4.27 -12.05 -8.57
C GLN A 170 -3.49 -11.40 -9.70
N PHE A 171 -3.53 -10.07 -9.77
CA PHE A 171 -2.86 -9.29 -10.80
C PHE A 171 -1.74 -8.49 -10.15
N ASN A 172 -0.52 -8.67 -10.66
CA ASN A 172 0.67 -8.05 -10.13
C ASN A 172 0.54 -6.53 -10.01
N SER A 173 1.12 -5.99 -8.94
CA SER A 173 1.38 -4.56 -8.83
C SER A 173 2.28 -4.11 -9.97
N PHE A 174 2.00 -2.94 -10.50
CA PHE A 174 2.74 -2.30 -11.57
C PHE A 174 2.88 -0.81 -11.28
N GLY A 175 4.10 -0.30 -11.36
CA GLY A 175 4.35 1.11 -11.08
C GLY A 175 5.80 1.53 -11.21
N CYS A 176 6.14 2.71 -10.71
CA CYS A 176 7.52 3.18 -10.64
C CYS A 176 8.30 2.36 -9.62
N SER A 177 9.56 2.01 -9.94
CA SER A 177 10.46 1.40 -8.95
C SER A 177 10.59 2.28 -7.71
N ILE A 178 10.70 1.68 -6.53
CA ILE A 178 11.13 2.38 -5.31
C ILE A 178 12.50 3.02 -5.58
N LYS A 179 12.68 4.24 -5.10
CA LYS A 179 13.93 4.99 -5.23
C LYS A 179 14.80 4.66 -4.03
N TRP A 180 15.69 3.67 -4.22
CA TRP A 180 16.59 3.23 -3.16
C TRP A 180 17.70 4.26 -2.90
N ILE A 181 18.06 4.42 -1.62
CA ILE A 181 19.22 5.20 -1.21
C ILE A 181 20.47 4.51 -1.79
N SER A 182 21.27 5.25 -2.56
CA SER A 182 22.55 4.77 -3.06
C SER A 182 23.55 4.73 -1.90
N ASN A 183 24.16 3.57 -1.68
CA ASN A 183 25.34 3.46 -0.81
C ASN A 183 26.55 3.75 -1.68
N ASP A 184 26.80 5.03 -2.01
CA ASP A 184 28.05 5.47 -2.62
C ASP A 184 29.09 5.79 -1.54
#